data_a85ec0a3c5f1fb1bb66f1395a20c3a0b
#
_entry.id   a85ec0a3c5f1fb1bb66f1395a20c3a0b
#
_cell.length_a   1.000
_cell.length_b   1.000
_cell.length_c   1.000
_cell.angle_alpha   90.00
_cell.angle_beta   90.00
_cell.angle_gamma   90.00
#
_symmetry.space_group_name_H-M   'P 1'
#
loop_
_entity.id
_entity.type
_entity.pdbx_description
1 polymer ?
#
loop_
_entity_poly.entity_id
_entity_poly.type
_entity_poly.pdbx_seq_one_letter_code
_entity_poly.pdbx_strand_id
1 'polypeptide(L)'
;TRCRGALGATICKGTMMLRIEPCSLNEANFLVSILHRHHKPVVGHRFSLACYDDEHVVGAVICGRPVARKSDQRFTLEITRCVSTGAPNVISKLMGVVVKIARLSGYRRVQTYTLPEEGGASMRASGFTFEGEKGGGDWNVPSRNGRRVDQPQQIKWRWAKDLTNA
;
A
#
# COMPACT_ATOMS: atom_id res chain seq x y z
N THR A 1 29.87 -39.55 -33.51
CA THR A 1 28.46 -39.67 -33.09
C THR A 1 28.14 -38.47 -32.21
N ARG A 2 27.22 -37.62 -32.66
CA ARG A 2 26.93 -36.29 -32.11
C ARG A 2 26.03 -36.40 -30.89
N CYS A 3 26.46 -35.87 -29.75
CA CYS A 3 25.59 -35.55 -28.63
C CYS A 3 25.12 -34.09 -28.75
N ARG A 4 23.84 -33.87 -29.02
CA ARG A 4 23.20 -32.58 -28.86
C ARG A 4 22.47 -32.59 -27.53
N GLY A 5 23.02 -31.87 -26.55
CA GLY A 5 22.34 -31.55 -25.30
C GLY A 5 21.35 -30.44 -25.52
N ALA A 6 20.07 -30.72 -25.37
CA ALA A 6 19.03 -29.74 -25.26
C ALA A 6 18.80 -29.43 -23.77
N LEU A 7 19.32 -28.33 -23.29
CA LEU A 7 18.98 -27.78 -22.00
C LEU A 7 17.62 -27.09 -22.13
N GLY A 8 16.56 -27.85 -22.02
CA GLY A 8 15.21 -27.35 -21.79
C GLY A 8 15.05 -27.03 -20.31
N ALA A 9 15.34 -25.81 -19.91
CA ALA A 9 14.92 -25.31 -18.60
C ALA A 9 13.40 -25.24 -18.60
N THR A 10 12.72 -26.27 -18.11
CA THR A 10 11.31 -26.23 -17.75
C THR A 10 11.21 -25.28 -16.58
N ILE A 11 10.80 -24.05 -16.86
CA ILE A 11 10.37 -23.11 -15.81
C ILE A 11 9.09 -23.70 -15.24
N CYS A 12 9.22 -24.46 -14.17
CA CYS A 12 8.09 -24.82 -13.32
C CYS A 12 7.49 -23.49 -12.85
N LYS A 13 6.31 -23.13 -13.36
CA LYS A 13 5.46 -22.09 -12.77
C LYS A 13 5.00 -22.61 -11.41
N GLY A 14 5.90 -22.55 -10.43
CA GLY A 14 5.53 -22.77 -9.04
C GLY A 14 4.45 -21.75 -8.70
N THR A 15 3.35 -22.21 -8.16
CA THR A 15 2.30 -21.34 -7.64
C THR A 15 2.93 -20.52 -6.52
N MET A 16 3.12 -19.21 -6.73
CA MET A 16 3.63 -18.30 -5.70
C MET A 16 2.75 -18.42 -4.46
N MET A 17 3.29 -18.93 -3.38
CA MET A 17 2.59 -19.02 -2.09
C MET A 17 2.86 -17.77 -1.26
N LEU A 18 2.17 -16.69 -1.59
CA LEU A 18 2.28 -15.44 -0.85
C LEU A 18 1.78 -15.62 0.58
N ARG A 19 2.66 -15.38 1.56
CA ARG A 19 2.40 -15.38 3.00
C ARG A 19 2.42 -13.95 3.52
N ILE A 20 1.48 -13.60 4.39
CA ILE A 20 1.43 -12.26 5.00
C ILE A 20 1.60 -12.40 6.50
N GLU A 21 2.50 -11.60 7.05
CA GLU A 21 2.83 -11.57 8.46
C GLU A 21 2.82 -10.14 9.01
N PRO A 22 2.52 -9.95 10.30
CA PRO A 22 2.73 -8.67 10.95
C PRO A 22 4.21 -8.33 10.98
N CYS A 23 4.52 -7.05 10.80
CA CYS A 23 5.89 -6.55 10.94
C CYS A 23 5.90 -5.24 11.74
N SER A 24 7.05 -4.90 12.29
CA SER A 24 7.24 -3.63 12.99
C SER A 24 7.19 -2.44 12.02
N LEU A 25 6.92 -1.24 12.56
CA LEU A 25 6.96 -0.02 11.77
C LEU A 25 8.36 0.23 11.18
N ASN A 26 9.42 -0.12 11.90
CA ASN A 26 10.78 0.06 11.45
C ASN A 26 11.09 -0.84 10.24
N GLU A 27 10.70 -2.11 10.29
CA GLU A 27 10.85 -3.04 9.16
C GLU A 27 10.04 -2.57 7.95
N ALA A 28 8.78 -2.18 8.14
CA ALA A 28 7.95 -1.66 7.06
C ALA A 28 8.52 -0.38 6.45
N ASN A 29 9.03 0.56 7.26
CA ASN A 29 9.69 1.78 6.80
C ASN A 29 10.99 1.48 6.05
N PHE A 30 11.75 0.50 6.49
CA PHE A 30 12.94 0.05 5.77
C PHE A 30 12.58 -0.45 4.37
N LEU A 31 11.56 -1.30 4.25
CA LEU A 31 11.05 -1.79 2.96
C LEU A 31 10.55 -0.64 2.07
N VAL A 32 9.84 0.32 2.66
CA VAL A 32 9.39 1.53 1.94
C VAL A 32 10.60 2.32 1.41
N SER A 33 11.67 2.46 2.19
CA SER A 33 12.86 3.22 1.79
C SER A 33 13.60 2.61 0.59
N ILE A 34 13.60 1.29 0.47
CA ILE A 34 14.26 0.58 -0.64
C ILE A 34 13.36 0.41 -1.87
N LEU A 35 12.07 0.25 -1.69
CA LEU A 35 11.13 -0.06 -2.77
C LEU A 35 10.36 1.16 -3.28
N HIS A 36 10.26 2.24 -2.50
CA HIS A 36 9.53 3.46 -2.85
C HIS A 36 10.47 4.59 -3.22
N ARG A 37 10.36 5.10 -4.44
CA ARG A 37 11.25 6.15 -4.96
C ARG A 37 11.00 7.54 -4.36
N HIS A 38 9.85 7.81 -3.73
CA HIS A 38 9.41 9.19 -3.45
C HIS A 38 8.84 9.43 -2.05
N HIS A 39 8.81 8.44 -1.16
CA HIS A 39 8.17 8.61 0.13
C HIS A 39 9.14 8.42 1.31
N LYS A 40 9.11 9.40 2.22
CA LYS A 40 9.82 9.30 3.50
C LYS A 40 9.14 8.29 4.44
N PRO A 41 9.90 7.73 5.40
CA PRO A 41 9.36 6.89 6.45
C PRO A 41 8.19 7.53 7.19
N VAL A 42 7.25 6.70 7.64
CA VAL A 42 6.07 7.12 8.42
C VAL A 42 6.45 7.16 9.90
N VAL A 43 5.97 8.17 10.62
CA VAL A 43 6.29 8.37 12.05
C VAL A 43 5.43 7.49 12.97
N GLY A 44 4.25 7.06 12.51
CA GLY A 44 3.35 6.25 13.31
C GLY A 44 2.39 5.42 12.47
N HIS A 45 1.91 4.32 13.03
CA HIS A 45 0.95 3.43 12.39
C HIS A 45 -0.07 2.87 13.40
N ARG A 46 -1.07 2.17 12.88
CA ARG A 46 -1.92 1.27 13.65
C ARG A 46 -1.37 -0.15 13.60
N PHE A 47 -0.99 -0.60 12.42
CA PHE A 47 -0.30 -1.87 12.17
C PHE A 47 0.41 -1.82 10.83
N SER A 48 1.35 -2.72 10.64
CA SER A 48 2.05 -2.96 9.37
C SER A 48 2.13 -4.44 9.08
N LEU A 49 2.12 -4.80 7.80
CA LEU A 49 2.21 -6.17 7.32
C LEU A 49 3.28 -6.26 6.25
N ALA A 50 4.02 -7.35 6.25
CA ALA A 50 4.94 -7.75 5.19
C ALA A 50 4.37 -8.93 4.41
N CYS A 51 4.64 -8.98 3.12
CA CYS A 51 4.29 -10.08 2.23
C CYS A 51 5.56 -10.81 1.81
N TYR A 52 5.54 -12.11 1.93
CA TYR A 52 6.64 -13.00 1.59
C TYR A 52 6.25 -13.91 0.43
N ASP A 53 7.21 -14.20 -0.43
CA ASP A 53 7.21 -15.30 -1.36
C ASP A 53 8.35 -16.22 -0.94
N ASP A 54 8.01 -17.39 -0.42
CA ASP A 54 8.92 -18.23 0.38
C ASP A 54 9.58 -17.41 1.51
N GLU A 55 10.89 -17.29 1.52
CA GLU A 55 11.66 -16.53 2.52
C GLU A 55 11.95 -15.08 2.10
N HIS A 56 11.54 -14.67 0.89
CA HIS A 56 11.84 -13.35 0.37
C HIS A 56 10.70 -12.37 0.62
N VAL A 57 11.01 -11.22 1.17
CA VAL A 57 10.03 -10.13 1.31
C VAL A 57 9.76 -9.51 -0.06
N VAL A 58 8.51 -9.58 -0.51
CA VAL A 58 8.07 -9.07 -1.82
C VAL A 58 7.16 -7.85 -1.73
N GLY A 59 6.77 -7.44 -0.53
CA GLY A 59 5.98 -6.23 -0.34
C GLY A 59 5.68 -5.93 1.12
N ALA A 60 5.17 -4.73 1.36
CA ALA A 60 4.73 -4.29 2.68
C ALA A 60 3.61 -3.26 2.60
N VAL A 61 2.81 -3.17 3.67
CA VAL A 61 1.76 -2.17 3.82
C VAL A 61 1.82 -1.57 5.22
N ILE A 62 1.65 -0.25 5.31
CA ILE A 62 1.54 0.50 6.57
C ILE A 62 0.17 1.12 6.64
N CYS A 63 -0.55 0.84 7.71
CA CYS A 63 -1.91 1.34 7.96
C CYS A 63 -1.92 2.25 9.19
N GLY A 64 -2.60 3.38 9.07
CA GLY A 64 -2.65 4.39 10.12
C GLY A 64 -3.97 5.14 10.18
N ARG A 65 -3.96 6.23 10.94
CA ARG A 65 -5.07 7.19 10.95
C ARG A 65 -5.08 7.99 9.65
N PRO A 66 -6.25 8.44 9.19
CA PRO A 66 -6.32 9.37 8.08
C PRO A 66 -5.45 10.62 8.32
N VAL A 67 -4.63 10.95 7.33
CA VAL A 67 -3.82 12.18 7.37
C VAL A 67 -4.70 13.42 7.22
N ALA A 68 -5.78 13.30 6.45
CA ALA A 68 -6.74 14.38 6.26
C ALA A 68 -7.58 14.58 7.54
N ARG A 69 -7.47 15.77 8.17
CA ARG A 69 -8.17 16.10 9.43
C ARG A 69 -9.69 16.01 9.35
N LYS A 70 -10.27 16.24 8.16
CA LYS A 70 -11.72 16.18 7.93
C LYS A 70 -12.26 14.77 7.73
N SER A 71 -11.38 13.77 7.60
CA SER A 71 -11.80 12.37 7.56
C SER A 71 -12.20 11.89 8.95
N ASP A 72 -13.16 10.98 9.02
CA ASP A 72 -13.51 10.33 10.28
C ASP A 72 -12.31 9.54 10.82
N GLN A 73 -11.72 10.06 11.89
CA GLN A 73 -10.51 9.53 12.50
C GLN A 73 -10.74 8.24 13.30
N ARG A 74 -12.00 7.97 13.65
CA ARG A 74 -12.37 6.81 14.47
C ARG A 74 -12.65 5.57 13.65
N PHE A 75 -13.44 5.70 12.59
CA PHE A 75 -13.94 4.56 11.83
C PHE A 75 -13.33 4.44 10.43
N THR A 76 -12.37 5.29 10.09
CA THR A 76 -11.60 5.19 8.84
C THR A 76 -10.19 4.72 9.11
N LEU A 77 -9.75 3.70 8.39
CA LEU A 77 -8.37 3.25 8.31
C LEU A 77 -7.75 3.79 7.02
N GLU A 78 -6.57 4.40 7.11
CA GLU A 78 -5.83 4.83 5.93
C GLU A 78 -4.63 3.93 5.68
N ILE A 79 -4.51 3.41 4.47
CA ILE A 79 -3.29 2.79 4.00
C ILE A 79 -2.34 3.92 3.59
N THR A 80 -1.37 4.19 4.45
CA THR A 80 -0.45 5.33 4.27
C THR A 80 0.70 5.01 3.33
N ARG A 81 1.10 3.74 3.27
CA ARG A 81 2.13 3.23 2.36
C ARG A 81 1.78 1.80 1.93
N CYS A 82 2.02 1.51 0.67
CA CYS A 82 2.00 0.15 0.14
C CYS A 82 3.09 0.03 -0.90
N VAL A 83 3.95 -0.96 -0.75
CA VAL A 83 5.09 -1.20 -1.64
C VAL A 83 5.15 -2.66 -2.05
N SER A 84 5.65 -2.91 -3.25
CA SER A 84 5.96 -4.27 -3.71
C SER A 84 7.15 -4.25 -4.66
N THR A 85 7.78 -5.40 -4.82
CA THR A 85 8.83 -5.63 -5.80
C THR A 85 8.31 -5.70 -7.24
N GLY A 86 6.99 -5.58 -7.44
CA GLY A 86 6.34 -5.80 -8.73
C GLY A 86 5.86 -7.24 -8.94
N ALA A 87 6.09 -8.14 -7.97
CA ALA A 87 5.60 -9.51 -8.04
C ALA A 87 4.06 -9.56 -8.15
N PRO A 88 3.50 -10.49 -8.95
CA PRO A 88 2.07 -10.55 -9.20
C PRO A 88 1.27 -10.75 -7.91
N ASN A 89 0.09 -10.13 -7.85
CA ASN A 89 -0.89 -10.29 -6.77
C ASN A 89 -0.47 -9.82 -5.36
N VAL A 90 0.74 -9.35 -5.15
CA VAL A 90 1.23 -8.91 -3.84
C VAL A 90 0.37 -7.78 -3.27
N ILE A 91 0.14 -6.73 -4.05
CA ILE A 91 -0.68 -5.58 -3.60
C ILE A 91 -2.11 -6.02 -3.33
N SER A 92 -2.74 -6.77 -4.24
CA SER A 92 -4.11 -7.25 -4.06
C SER A 92 -4.26 -8.15 -2.82
N LYS A 93 -3.27 -8.99 -2.55
CA LYS A 93 -3.24 -9.84 -1.36
C LYS A 93 -3.14 -9.02 -0.09
N LEU A 94 -2.22 -8.05 -0.04
CA LEU A 94 -2.07 -7.11 1.09
C LEU A 94 -3.36 -6.33 1.33
N MET A 95 -3.96 -5.75 0.28
CA MET A 95 -5.22 -5.02 0.38
C MET A 95 -6.35 -5.90 0.93
N GLY A 96 -6.46 -7.14 0.46
CA GLY A 96 -7.46 -8.09 0.93
C GLY A 96 -7.33 -8.39 2.43
N VAL A 97 -6.11 -8.58 2.92
CA VAL A 97 -5.85 -8.81 4.35
C VAL A 97 -6.13 -7.55 5.18
N VAL A 98 -5.70 -6.38 4.72
CA VAL A 98 -6.00 -5.09 5.39
C VAL A 98 -7.50 -4.88 5.53
N VAL A 99 -8.28 -5.13 4.48
CA VAL A 99 -9.75 -5.02 4.51
C VAL A 99 -10.36 -5.98 5.54
N LYS A 100 -9.87 -7.23 5.62
CA LYS A 100 -10.34 -8.20 6.63
C LYS A 100 -10.04 -7.74 8.05
N ILE A 101 -8.81 -7.28 8.32
CA ILE A 101 -8.41 -6.75 9.62
C ILE A 101 -9.25 -5.53 9.98
N ALA A 102 -9.45 -4.60 9.03
CA ALA A 102 -10.26 -3.41 9.25
C ALA A 102 -11.70 -3.75 9.66
N ARG A 103 -12.34 -4.71 8.98
CA ARG A 103 -13.69 -5.20 9.34
C ARG A 103 -13.73 -5.77 10.75
N LEU A 104 -12.81 -6.68 11.07
CA LEU A 104 -12.73 -7.31 12.39
C LEU A 104 -12.44 -6.31 13.50
N SER A 105 -11.74 -5.22 13.19
CA SER A 105 -11.41 -4.14 14.13
C SER A 105 -12.51 -3.06 14.23
N GLY A 106 -13.64 -3.22 13.55
CA GLY A 106 -14.78 -2.29 13.61
C GLY A 106 -14.62 -1.01 12.78
N TYR A 107 -13.65 -0.96 11.86
CA TYR A 107 -13.59 0.15 10.90
C TYR A 107 -14.74 0.03 9.91
N ARG A 108 -15.27 1.19 9.51
CA ARG A 108 -16.35 1.30 8.53
C ARG A 108 -15.85 1.59 7.13
N ARG A 109 -14.60 2.04 7.03
CA ARG A 109 -14.02 2.49 5.77
C ARG A 109 -12.51 2.26 5.75
N VAL A 110 -11.99 1.84 4.60
CA VAL A 110 -10.56 1.84 4.28
C VAL A 110 -10.33 2.81 3.12
N GLN A 111 -9.33 3.69 3.24
CA GLN A 111 -8.95 4.61 2.17
C GLN A 111 -7.46 4.56 1.89
N THR A 112 -7.09 4.97 0.68
CA THR A 112 -5.68 5.12 0.26
C THR A 112 -5.56 6.15 -0.84
N TYR A 113 -4.34 6.55 -1.14
CA TYR A 113 -4.01 7.49 -2.20
C TYR A 113 -2.94 6.90 -3.11
N THR A 114 -3.11 7.06 -4.41
CA THR A 114 -2.12 6.72 -5.43
C THR A 114 -1.78 7.95 -6.27
N LEU A 115 -0.66 7.90 -6.96
CA LEU A 115 -0.37 8.90 -7.98
C LEU A 115 -1.16 8.57 -9.25
N PRO A 116 -1.58 9.59 -10.04
CA PRO A 116 -2.27 9.35 -11.33
C PRO A 116 -1.50 8.43 -12.27
N GLU A 117 -0.17 8.54 -12.27
CA GLU A 117 0.77 7.76 -13.08
C GLU A 117 0.72 6.25 -12.76
N GLU A 118 0.33 5.88 -11.54
CA GLU A 118 0.19 4.48 -11.11
C GLU A 118 -1.08 3.80 -11.63
N GLY A 119 -2.00 4.58 -12.23
CA GLY A 119 -3.20 4.09 -12.94
C GLY A 119 -4.24 3.37 -12.10
N GLY A 120 -3.95 3.02 -10.84
CA GLY A 120 -4.89 2.45 -9.88
C GLY A 120 -5.45 1.07 -10.22
N ALA A 121 -4.82 0.30 -11.09
CA ALA A 121 -5.29 -1.04 -11.49
C ALA A 121 -5.39 -2.00 -10.29
N SER A 122 -4.39 -1.99 -9.41
CA SER A 122 -4.38 -2.82 -8.19
C SER A 122 -5.49 -2.43 -7.21
N MET A 123 -5.86 -1.15 -7.15
CA MET A 123 -6.96 -0.66 -6.31
C MET A 123 -8.30 -1.17 -6.83
N ARG A 124 -8.55 -1.04 -8.13
CA ARG A 124 -9.74 -1.59 -8.76
C ARG A 124 -9.85 -3.09 -8.59
N ALA A 125 -8.76 -3.82 -8.83
CA ALA A 125 -8.70 -5.28 -8.64
C ALA A 125 -8.98 -5.70 -7.18
N SER A 126 -8.68 -4.83 -6.21
CA SER A 126 -8.95 -5.05 -4.78
C SER A 126 -10.36 -4.59 -4.35
N GLY A 127 -11.16 -4.10 -5.30
CA GLY A 127 -12.53 -3.63 -5.05
C GLY A 127 -12.61 -2.30 -4.32
N PHE A 128 -11.61 -1.42 -4.51
CA PHE A 128 -11.69 -0.03 -4.09
C PHE A 128 -12.35 0.82 -5.17
N THR A 129 -13.14 1.79 -4.76
CA THR A 129 -13.81 2.76 -5.62
C THR A 129 -12.97 4.02 -5.72
N PHE A 130 -12.83 4.57 -6.92
CA PHE A 130 -12.20 5.85 -7.17
C PHE A 130 -13.11 7.00 -6.71
N GLU A 131 -12.61 7.89 -5.89
CA GLU A 131 -13.35 9.03 -5.34
C GLU A 131 -12.83 10.39 -5.82
N GLY A 132 -12.13 10.40 -6.92
CA GLY A 132 -11.65 11.61 -7.56
C GLY A 132 -10.26 12.06 -7.08
N GLU A 133 -9.86 13.17 -7.64
CA GLU A 133 -8.56 13.79 -7.38
C GLU A 133 -8.57 14.56 -6.07
N LYS A 134 -7.48 14.47 -5.33
CA LYS A 134 -7.26 15.17 -4.07
C LYS A 134 -5.83 15.71 -4.03
N GLY A 135 -5.62 16.82 -3.33
CA GLY A 135 -4.31 17.46 -3.23
C GLY A 135 -4.09 18.54 -4.29
N GLY A 136 -2.85 18.94 -4.52
CA GLY A 136 -2.48 20.03 -5.44
C GLY A 136 -2.67 21.44 -4.86
N GLY A 137 -3.21 21.59 -3.66
CA GLY A 137 -3.32 22.87 -2.97
C GLY A 137 -2.06 23.20 -2.17
N ASP A 138 -1.67 24.46 -2.17
CA ASP A 138 -0.61 24.96 -1.30
C ASP A 138 -1.11 24.99 0.15
N TRP A 139 -0.46 24.17 1.00
CA TRP A 139 -0.70 24.15 2.44
C TRP A 139 0.07 25.24 3.19
N ASN A 140 0.82 26.08 2.48
CA ASN A 140 1.55 27.20 3.01
C ASN A 140 0.60 28.36 3.33
N VAL A 141 0.04 28.34 4.51
CA VAL A 141 -0.63 29.51 5.08
C VAL A 141 0.46 30.37 5.73
N PRO A 142 0.59 31.67 5.40
CA PRO A 142 1.64 32.57 5.93
C PRO A 142 1.76 32.58 7.46
N SER A 143 0.70 32.21 8.17
CA SER A 143 0.65 32.14 9.64
C SER A 143 1.29 30.88 10.26
N ARG A 144 1.85 29.97 9.46
CA ARG A 144 2.41 28.69 9.93
C ARG A 144 3.75 28.35 9.30
N ASN A 145 4.68 29.28 9.37
CA ASN A 145 6.06 29.06 8.95
C ASN A 145 6.67 27.90 9.76
N GLY A 146 7.29 26.91 9.06
CA GLY A 146 8.07 25.84 9.68
C GLY A 146 7.43 24.44 9.67
N ARG A 147 6.33 24.19 8.96
CA ARG A 147 5.83 22.83 8.76
C ARG A 147 6.70 22.10 7.74
N ARG A 148 7.13 20.87 8.11
CA ARG A 148 7.78 19.94 7.19
C ARG A 148 6.89 19.72 5.97
N VAL A 149 7.39 20.11 4.79
CA VAL A 149 6.80 19.76 3.50
C VAL A 149 7.34 18.37 3.11
N ASP A 150 6.82 17.34 3.78
CA ASP A 150 7.30 15.96 3.61
C ASP A 150 6.53 15.18 2.54
N GLN A 151 5.52 15.80 1.94
CA GLN A 151 4.68 15.19 0.91
C GLN A 151 4.81 15.96 -0.40
N PRO A 152 4.98 15.26 -1.54
CA PRO A 152 4.89 15.92 -2.84
C PRO A 152 3.55 16.66 -2.95
N GLN A 153 3.59 17.94 -3.38
CA GLN A 153 2.40 18.74 -3.67
C GLN A 153 1.77 18.31 -5.01
N GLN A 154 1.61 17.00 -5.21
CA GLN A 154 1.07 16.43 -6.43
C GLN A 154 -0.41 16.09 -6.24
N ILE A 155 -1.17 16.17 -7.33
CA ILE A 155 -2.52 15.60 -7.40
C ILE A 155 -2.41 14.12 -7.08
N LYS A 156 -3.28 13.63 -6.21
CA LYS A 156 -3.38 12.23 -5.83
C LYS A 156 -4.79 11.73 -6.09
N TRP A 157 -4.90 10.50 -6.52
CA TRP A 157 -6.17 9.81 -6.66
C TRP A 157 -6.55 9.17 -5.34
N ARG A 158 -7.74 9.51 -4.83
CA ARG A 158 -8.29 8.87 -3.64
C ARG A 158 -9.10 7.65 -4.01
N TRP A 159 -8.81 6.57 -3.31
CA TRP A 159 -9.51 5.31 -3.40
C TRP A 159 -10.07 4.95 -2.03
N ALA A 160 -11.27 4.41 -2.00
CA ALA A 160 -11.89 3.98 -0.77
C ALA A 160 -12.73 2.72 -0.95
N LYS A 161 -12.91 2.01 0.16
CA LYS A 161 -13.78 0.85 0.26
C LYS A 161 -14.59 0.96 1.54
N ASP A 162 -15.91 1.06 1.39
CA ASP A 162 -16.83 1.05 2.51
C ASP A 162 -17.05 -0.40 2.98
N LEU A 163 -17.08 -0.58 4.29
CA LEU A 163 -17.13 -1.89 4.93
C LEU A 163 -18.47 -2.19 5.61
N THR A 164 -19.39 -1.22 5.60
CA THR A 164 -20.67 -1.28 6.32
C THR A 164 -21.73 -2.11 5.63
N ASN A 165 -21.53 -2.49 4.36
CA ASN A 165 -22.52 -3.16 3.52
C ASN A 165 -22.10 -4.59 3.12
N ALA A 166 -21.45 -5.33 4.01
CA ALA A 166 -21.07 -6.72 3.74
C ALA A 166 -21.39 -7.64 4.92
#